data_28bd062ddfb000b2a34dc014a48c2227
#
_entry.id   28bd062ddfb000b2a34dc014a48c2227
#
_cell.length_a   1.000
_cell.length_b   1.000
_cell.length_c   1.000
_cell.angle_alpha   90.00
_cell.angle_beta   90.00
_cell.angle_gamma   90.00
#
_symmetry.space_group_name_H-M   'P 1'
#
loop_
_entity.id
_entity.type
_entity.pdbx_description
1 polymer ?
#
loop_
_entity_poly.entity_id
_entity_poly.type
_entity_poly.pdbx_seq_one_letter_code
_entity_poly.pdbx_strand_id
1 'polypeptide(L)'
;MAAYRIGDTRDLGSCSACGNVIVIESDNGLFRPQGCGNPVRLADGSWLCGSCLRKLRVKYPQEYRMDPKGKKMQLYEQAADLTADQAKQELEQAHAYLEDLRETYGFHQAVFSVETVDVKKGGFLKPSFFKVTGHVLYGTFTPLDEVSIGMNSGQKVKIRCLDNPHSSVPVSDTTIQRGTNKLLIDWSWVEGGEEAAFIFQEKSLNLKPGDLIVKD
;
A
#
# COMPACT_ATOMS: atom_id res chain seq x y z
N MET A 1 21.25 -30.47 -10.78
CA MET A 1 20.70 -29.09 -10.64
C MET A 1 21.87 -28.13 -10.75
N ALA A 2 21.84 -27.19 -11.69
CA ALA A 2 22.87 -26.17 -11.79
C ALA A 2 22.74 -25.22 -10.58
N ALA A 3 23.83 -25.02 -9.83
CA ALA A 3 23.85 -24.06 -8.74
C ALA A 3 23.94 -22.65 -9.35
N TYR A 4 22.92 -21.82 -9.11
CA TYR A 4 22.96 -20.41 -9.51
C TYR A 4 23.96 -19.64 -8.63
N ARG A 5 24.76 -18.78 -9.26
CA ARG A 5 25.68 -17.88 -8.56
C ARG A 5 24.98 -16.56 -8.26
N ILE A 6 25.46 -15.85 -7.25
CA ILE A 6 25.02 -14.48 -6.97
C ILE A 6 25.27 -13.61 -8.21
N GLY A 7 24.27 -12.87 -8.66
CA GLY A 7 24.33 -12.04 -9.84
C GLY A 7 23.94 -12.74 -11.15
N ASP A 8 23.65 -14.06 -11.14
CA ASP A 8 23.10 -14.71 -12.33
C ASP A 8 21.74 -14.09 -12.66
N THR A 9 21.54 -13.70 -13.89
CA THR A 9 20.28 -13.13 -14.37
C THR A 9 19.48 -14.15 -15.16
N ARG A 10 18.15 -14.07 -15.05
CA ARG A 10 17.21 -14.85 -15.85
C ARG A 10 16.22 -13.91 -16.50
N ASP A 11 16.16 -13.96 -17.80
CA ASP A 11 15.14 -13.28 -18.59
C ASP A 11 13.85 -14.13 -18.60
N LEU A 12 12.75 -13.54 -18.16
CA LEU A 12 11.42 -14.14 -18.18
C LEU A 12 10.63 -13.75 -19.43
N GLY A 13 11.20 -12.91 -20.29
CA GLY A 13 10.54 -12.33 -21.45
C GLY A 13 9.91 -10.97 -21.15
N SER A 14 9.00 -10.56 -21.99
CA SER A 14 8.34 -9.26 -21.89
C SER A 14 7.02 -9.35 -21.12
N CYS A 15 6.71 -8.31 -20.39
CA CYS A 15 5.41 -8.12 -19.76
C CYS A 15 4.31 -8.08 -20.85
N SER A 16 3.31 -8.92 -20.73
CA SER A 16 2.21 -9.00 -21.68
C SER A 16 1.38 -7.72 -21.79
N ALA A 17 1.37 -6.89 -20.74
CA ALA A 17 0.60 -5.66 -20.73
C ALA A 17 1.39 -4.43 -21.20
N CYS A 18 2.63 -4.23 -20.73
CA CYS A 18 3.40 -3.01 -21.04
C CYS A 18 4.62 -3.22 -21.94
N GLY A 19 4.93 -4.48 -22.30
CA GLY A 19 6.08 -4.82 -23.14
C GLY A 19 7.46 -4.74 -22.48
N ASN A 20 7.57 -4.25 -21.25
CA ASN A 20 8.84 -4.15 -20.55
C ASN A 20 9.45 -5.53 -20.32
N VAL A 21 10.75 -5.65 -20.53
CA VAL A 21 11.52 -6.87 -20.24
C VAL A 21 11.53 -7.13 -18.74
N ILE A 22 11.31 -8.38 -18.35
CA ILE A 22 11.28 -8.82 -16.96
C ILE A 22 12.53 -9.65 -16.71
N VAL A 23 13.48 -9.06 -15.98
CA VAL A 23 14.72 -9.72 -15.56
C VAL A 23 14.68 -9.98 -14.07
N ILE A 24 15.00 -11.20 -13.67
CA ILE A 24 15.20 -11.57 -12.27
C ILE A 24 16.68 -11.90 -12.04
N GLU A 25 17.20 -11.49 -10.89
CA GLU A 25 18.61 -11.70 -10.50
C GLU A 25 18.67 -12.64 -9.30
N SER A 26 19.64 -13.54 -9.32
CA SER A 26 19.90 -14.44 -8.21
C SER A 26 20.63 -13.73 -7.06
N ASP A 27 19.99 -13.68 -5.90
CA ASP A 27 20.59 -13.25 -4.64
C ASP A 27 20.56 -14.42 -3.65
N ASN A 28 21.71 -15.02 -3.38
CA ASN A 28 21.85 -16.17 -2.46
C ASN A 28 20.89 -17.35 -2.75
N GLY A 29 20.71 -17.67 -4.03
CA GLY A 29 19.81 -18.76 -4.47
C GLY A 29 18.34 -18.37 -4.54
N LEU A 30 17.98 -17.13 -4.22
CA LEU A 30 16.67 -16.54 -4.43
C LEU A 30 16.73 -15.56 -5.60
N PHE A 31 15.82 -15.72 -6.56
CA PHE A 31 15.70 -14.75 -7.64
C PHE A 31 14.87 -13.55 -7.20
N ARG A 32 15.41 -12.34 -7.41
CA ARG A 32 14.72 -11.08 -7.15
C ARG A 32 14.54 -10.31 -8.45
N PRO A 33 13.39 -9.67 -8.67
CA PRO A 33 13.19 -8.85 -9.86
C PRO A 33 14.04 -7.59 -9.82
N GLN A 34 14.63 -7.24 -10.96
CA GLN A 34 15.28 -5.95 -11.12
C GLN A 34 14.24 -4.88 -11.45
N GLY A 35 14.12 -3.88 -10.61
CA GLY A 35 13.46 -2.58 -10.90
C GLY A 35 11.94 -2.53 -10.87
N CYS A 36 11.19 -3.58 -11.20
CA CYS A 36 9.74 -3.49 -11.38
C CYS A 36 8.88 -4.27 -10.37
N GLY A 37 9.49 -4.78 -9.29
CA GLY A 37 8.80 -5.62 -8.31
C GLY A 37 8.57 -7.05 -8.82
N ASN A 38 8.03 -7.93 -7.96
CA ASN A 38 7.85 -9.33 -8.29
C ASN A 38 6.84 -9.51 -9.43
N PRO A 39 7.22 -10.17 -10.54
CA PRO A 39 6.29 -10.50 -11.60
C PRO A 39 5.37 -11.64 -11.19
N VAL A 40 4.23 -11.75 -11.88
CA VAL A 40 3.30 -12.87 -11.75
C VAL A 40 3.15 -13.59 -13.08
N ARG A 41 3.08 -14.91 -13.03
CA ARG A 41 2.78 -15.74 -14.19
C ARG A 41 1.28 -15.84 -14.34
N LEU A 42 0.76 -15.49 -15.52
CA LEU A 42 -0.65 -15.50 -15.85
C LEU A 42 -1.11 -16.93 -16.23
N ALA A 43 -2.43 -17.13 -16.31
CA ALA A 43 -3.05 -18.41 -16.61
C ALA A 43 -2.63 -18.99 -17.97
N ASP A 44 -2.38 -18.14 -18.96
CA ASP A 44 -1.89 -18.53 -20.30
C ASP A 44 -0.37 -18.77 -20.37
N GLY A 45 0.33 -18.67 -19.23
CA GLY A 45 1.77 -18.87 -19.11
C GLY A 45 2.61 -17.64 -19.42
N SER A 46 2.03 -16.54 -19.88
CA SER A 46 2.69 -15.25 -20.06
C SER A 46 3.02 -14.57 -18.71
N TRP A 47 3.70 -13.43 -18.75
CA TRP A 47 4.12 -12.74 -17.55
C TRP A 47 3.57 -11.32 -17.45
N LEU A 48 3.15 -10.92 -16.24
CA LEU A 48 2.83 -9.57 -15.88
C LEU A 48 3.91 -9.01 -14.93
N CYS A 49 4.50 -7.85 -15.24
CA CYS A 49 5.52 -7.26 -14.37
C CYS A 49 4.90 -6.68 -13.08
N GLY A 50 5.72 -6.58 -12.03
CA GLY A 50 5.27 -6.09 -10.74
C GLY A 50 4.72 -4.65 -10.77
N SER A 51 5.17 -3.80 -11.71
CA SER A 51 4.60 -2.45 -11.89
C SER A 51 3.17 -2.50 -12.42
N CYS A 52 2.89 -3.37 -13.41
CA CYS A 52 1.52 -3.57 -13.89
C CYS A 52 0.64 -4.23 -12.83
N LEU A 53 1.16 -5.24 -12.13
CA LEU A 53 0.47 -5.87 -11.02
C LEU A 53 0.04 -4.86 -9.94
N ARG A 54 0.92 -3.93 -9.55
CA ARG A 54 0.57 -2.88 -8.58
C ARG A 54 -0.54 -1.96 -9.04
N LYS A 55 -0.63 -1.65 -10.33
CA LYS A 55 -1.72 -0.83 -10.88
C LYS A 55 -3.09 -1.48 -10.72
N LEU A 56 -3.17 -2.80 -10.71
CA LEU A 56 -4.42 -3.52 -10.48
C LEU A 56 -4.98 -3.36 -9.06
N ARG A 57 -4.16 -2.96 -8.06
CA ARG A 57 -4.62 -2.78 -6.69
C ARG A 57 -5.73 -1.76 -6.54
N VAL A 58 -5.75 -0.72 -7.36
CA VAL A 58 -6.78 0.32 -7.31
C VAL A 58 -8.16 -0.30 -7.58
N LYS A 59 -8.21 -1.28 -8.49
CA LYS A 59 -9.45 -1.98 -8.84
C LYS A 59 -9.77 -3.16 -7.90
N TYR A 60 -8.73 -3.80 -7.35
CA TYR A 60 -8.86 -4.94 -6.44
C TYR A 60 -8.39 -4.54 -5.03
N PRO A 61 -9.25 -3.89 -4.23
CA PRO A 61 -8.93 -3.54 -2.85
C PRO A 61 -8.50 -4.78 -2.08
N GLN A 62 -7.42 -4.65 -1.32
CA GLN A 62 -6.87 -5.75 -0.56
C GLN A 62 -7.30 -5.60 0.90
N GLU A 63 -8.05 -6.55 1.40
CA GLU A 63 -8.32 -6.65 2.83
C GLU A 63 -7.02 -6.91 3.60
N TYR A 64 -6.94 -6.33 4.79
CA TYR A 64 -5.84 -6.62 5.68
C TYR A 64 -5.90 -8.08 6.15
N ARG A 65 -4.77 -8.79 6.02
CA ARG A 65 -4.58 -10.09 6.65
C ARG A 65 -3.47 -9.97 7.70
N MET A 66 -3.62 -10.69 8.80
CA MET A 66 -2.60 -10.76 9.89
C MET A 66 -1.26 -11.27 9.38
N ASP A 67 -1.26 -12.08 8.32
CA ASP A 67 -0.05 -12.50 7.62
C ASP A 67 0.38 -11.38 6.66
N PRO A 68 1.55 -10.74 6.87
CA PRO A 68 2.09 -9.73 5.97
C PRO A 68 2.24 -10.21 4.54
N LYS A 69 2.44 -11.52 4.32
CA LYS A 69 2.48 -12.12 2.99
C LYS A 69 1.08 -12.22 2.37
N GLY A 70 0.02 -12.27 3.16
CA GLY A 70 -1.34 -12.41 2.73
C GLY A 70 -1.81 -11.31 1.79
N LYS A 71 -1.45 -10.05 2.06
CA LYS A 71 -1.79 -8.89 1.19
C LYS A 71 -1.28 -9.05 -0.24
N LYS A 72 0.00 -9.42 -0.35
CA LYS A 72 0.64 -9.61 -1.67
C LYS A 72 0.12 -10.85 -2.37
N MET A 73 -0.16 -11.91 -1.61
CA MET A 73 -0.66 -13.16 -2.17
C MET A 73 -2.03 -12.99 -2.84
N GLN A 74 -2.98 -12.29 -2.22
CA GLN A 74 -4.30 -12.10 -2.83
C GLN A 74 -4.23 -11.49 -4.23
N LEU A 75 -3.48 -10.40 -4.40
CA LEU A 75 -3.32 -9.76 -5.69
C LEU A 75 -2.61 -10.67 -6.70
N TYR A 76 -1.60 -11.43 -6.23
CA TYR A 76 -0.90 -12.41 -7.07
C TYR A 76 -1.81 -13.55 -7.50
N GLU A 77 -2.62 -14.10 -6.59
CA GLU A 77 -3.58 -15.17 -6.89
C GLU A 77 -4.63 -14.68 -7.90
N GLN A 78 -5.23 -13.52 -7.66
CA GLN A 78 -6.20 -12.90 -8.58
C GLN A 78 -5.60 -12.65 -9.96
N ALA A 79 -4.36 -12.14 -10.03
CA ALA A 79 -3.70 -11.87 -11.30
C ALA A 79 -3.27 -13.16 -12.01
N ALA A 80 -2.88 -14.21 -11.29
CA ALA A 80 -2.47 -15.48 -11.85
C ALA A 80 -3.62 -16.21 -12.59
N ASP A 81 -4.86 -15.93 -12.23
CA ASP A 81 -6.06 -16.47 -12.88
C ASP A 81 -6.42 -15.75 -14.19
N LEU A 82 -5.78 -14.62 -14.50
CA LEU A 82 -6.02 -13.84 -15.71
C LEU A 82 -5.17 -14.35 -16.88
N THR A 83 -5.71 -14.26 -18.11
CA THR A 83 -4.92 -14.33 -19.34
C THR A 83 -4.28 -12.97 -19.66
N ALA A 84 -3.34 -12.94 -20.61
CA ALA A 84 -2.70 -11.70 -21.05
C ALA A 84 -3.71 -10.63 -21.52
N ASP A 85 -4.71 -11.04 -22.29
CA ASP A 85 -5.73 -10.11 -22.79
C ASP A 85 -6.65 -9.62 -21.67
N GLN A 86 -7.04 -10.50 -20.74
CA GLN A 86 -7.78 -10.11 -19.55
C GLN A 86 -6.97 -9.14 -18.68
N ALA A 87 -5.67 -9.42 -18.45
CA ALA A 87 -4.82 -8.53 -17.67
C ALA A 87 -4.69 -7.13 -18.30
N LYS A 88 -4.62 -7.02 -19.64
CA LYS A 88 -4.65 -5.72 -20.33
C LYS A 88 -5.96 -4.98 -20.10
N GLN A 89 -7.08 -5.67 -20.30
CA GLN A 89 -8.41 -5.10 -20.11
C GLN A 89 -8.61 -4.61 -18.65
N GLU A 90 -8.18 -5.41 -17.69
CA GLU A 90 -8.25 -5.07 -16.26
C GLU A 90 -7.38 -3.84 -15.92
N LEU A 91 -6.20 -3.71 -16.55
CA LEU A 91 -5.33 -2.54 -16.39
C LEU A 91 -5.92 -1.27 -17.00
N GLU A 92 -6.58 -1.37 -18.17
CA GLU A 92 -7.29 -0.25 -18.77
C GLU A 92 -8.45 0.23 -17.87
N GLN A 93 -9.21 -0.71 -17.32
CA GLN A 93 -10.28 -0.39 -16.36
C GLN A 93 -9.74 0.20 -15.04
N ALA A 94 -8.61 -0.33 -14.53
CA ALA A 94 -7.96 0.21 -13.35
C ALA A 94 -7.45 1.65 -13.58
N HIS A 95 -6.95 1.94 -14.79
CA HIS A 95 -6.54 3.28 -15.17
C HIS A 95 -7.74 4.23 -15.25
N ALA A 96 -8.82 3.84 -15.92
CA ALA A 96 -10.04 4.64 -16.01
C ALA A 96 -10.63 4.92 -14.61
N TYR A 97 -10.64 3.91 -13.73
CA TYR A 97 -11.10 4.07 -12.35
C TYR A 97 -10.22 5.04 -11.55
N LEU A 98 -8.89 4.99 -11.74
CA LEU A 98 -7.98 5.94 -11.10
C LEU A 98 -8.21 7.38 -11.55
N GLU A 99 -8.49 7.60 -12.85
CA GLU A 99 -8.80 8.94 -13.35
C GLU A 99 -10.13 9.46 -12.78
N ASP A 100 -11.16 8.60 -12.68
CA ASP A 100 -12.43 8.94 -12.03
C ASP A 100 -12.25 9.33 -10.55
N LEU A 101 -11.41 8.59 -9.82
CA LEU A 101 -11.04 8.96 -8.46
C LEU A 101 -10.33 10.32 -8.38
N ARG A 102 -9.43 10.63 -9.31
CA ARG A 102 -8.73 11.91 -9.36
C ARG A 102 -9.66 13.06 -9.73
N GLU A 103 -10.59 12.86 -10.64
CA GLU A 103 -11.64 13.84 -10.95
C GLU A 103 -12.53 14.12 -9.74
N THR A 104 -12.87 13.07 -8.98
CA THR A 104 -13.73 13.17 -7.80
C THR A 104 -13.03 13.83 -6.61
N TYR A 105 -11.79 13.44 -6.32
CA TYR A 105 -11.09 13.82 -5.08
C TYR A 105 -9.93 14.80 -5.28
N GLY A 106 -9.60 15.16 -6.51
CA GLY A 106 -8.51 16.06 -6.85
C GLY A 106 -7.20 15.37 -7.21
N PHE A 107 -6.25 16.15 -7.73
CA PHE A 107 -4.93 15.69 -8.18
C PHE A 107 -3.90 15.75 -7.04
N HIS A 108 -4.18 15.04 -5.95
CA HIS A 108 -3.23 14.86 -4.85
C HIS A 108 -2.27 13.71 -5.14
N GLN A 109 -1.12 13.66 -4.43
CA GLN A 109 -0.19 12.53 -4.51
C GLN A 109 -0.82 11.26 -3.96
N ALA A 110 -1.59 11.38 -2.86
CA ALA A 110 -2.34 10.27 -2.29
C ALA A 110 -3.59 10.77 -1.54
N VAL A 111 -4.63 9.93 -1.53
CA VAL A 111 -5.89 10.17 -0.82
C VAL A 111 -6.29 8.93 -0.02
N PHE A 112 -6.69 9.16 1.22
CA PHE A 112 -7.16 8.14 2.15
C PHE A 112 -8.55 8.53 2.66
N SER A 113 -9.49 7.57 2.62
CA SER A 113 -10.85 7.72 3.15
C SER A 113 -10.92 7.18 4.56
N VAL A 114 -11.40 7.99 5.49
CA VAL A 114 -11.49 7.67 6.91
C VAL A 114 -12.77 6.90 7.20
N GLU A 115 -12.65 5.76 7.85
CA GLU A 115 -13.78 4.94 8.31
C GLU A 115 -14.00 5.03 9.80
N THR A 116 -12.91 4.96 10.60
CA THR A 116 -13.01 5.09 12.05
C THR A 116 -11.94 5.99 12.62
N VAL A 117 -12.22 6.57 13.77
CA VAL A 117 -11.27 7.39 14.53
C VAL A 117 -11.35 6.98 16.01
N ASP A 118 -10.33 6.30 16.48
CA ASP A 118 -10.18 5.91 17.87
C ASP A 118 -9.21 6.85 18.58
N VAL A 119 -9.58 7.33 19.76
CA VAL A 119 -8.80 8.31 20.51
C VAL A 119 -8.35 7.74 21.84
N LYS A 120 -7.06 7.67 22.06
CA LYS A 120 -6.47 7.45 23.37
C LYS A 120 -6.03 8.80 23.93
N LYS A 121 -6.80 9.32 24.87
CA LYS A 121 -6.50 10.62 25.50
C LYS A 121 -5.15 10.60 26.21
N GLY A 122 -4.33 11.58 25.94
CA GLY A 122 -3.12 11.88 26.71
C GLY A 122 -3.46 12.43 28.12
N GLY A 123 -2.46 12.50 28.98
CA GLY A 123 -2.59 13.22 30.26
C GLY A 123 -2.53 14.74 30.06
N PHE A 124 -2.69 15.50 31.16
CA PHE A 124 -2.78 16.98 31.16
C PHE A 124 -1.69 17.71 30.34
N LEU A 125 -0.48 17.12 30.20
CA LEU A 125 0.63 17.67 29.41
C LEU A 125 1.07 16.76 28.26
N LYS A 126 0.40 15.62 28.04
CA LYS A 126 0.77 14.66 27.00
C LYS A 126 -0.20 14.75 25.83
N PRO A 127 0.30 14.66 24.57
CA PRO A 127 -0.56 14.58 23.40
C PRO A 127 -1.43 13.33 23.44
N SER A 128 -2.57 13.39 22.76
CA SER A 128 -3.43 12.24 22.51
C SER A 128 -2.91 11.46 21.32
N PHE A 129 -3.21 10.16 21.29
CA PHE A 129 -3.00 9.32 20.13
C PHE A 129 -4.33 9.09 19.43
N PHE A 130 -4.32 9.24 18.12
CA PHE A 130 -5.45 8.99 17.26
C PHE A 130 -5.08 7.83 16.34
N LYS A 131 -5.86 6.74 16.40
CA LYS A 131 -5.80 5.67 15.42
C LYS A 131 -6.93 5.88 14.44
N VAL A 132 -6.57 6.12 13.19
CA VAL A 132 -7.51 6.39 12.10
C VAL A 132 -7.42 5.24 11.11
N THR A 133 -8.51 4.50 10.98
CA THR A 133 -8.60 3.39 10.02
C THR A 133 -9.41 3.78 8.80
N GLY A 134 -9.16 3.13 7.69
CA GLY A 134 -9.86 3.35 6.43
C GLY A 134 -9.12 2.79 5.24
N HIS A 135 -9.40 3.32 4.05
CA HIS A 135 -8.84 2.82 2.80
C HIS A 135 -8.03 3.89 2.06
N VAL A 136 -6.88 3.51 1.53
CA VAL A 136 -6.14 4.32 0.56
C VAL A 136 -6.90 4.25 -0.77
N LEU A 137 -7.47 5.36 -1.21
CA LEU A 137 -8.19 5.44 -2.48
C LEU A 137 -7.20 5.39 -3.65
N TYR A 138 -6.14 6.19 -3.58
CA TYR A 138 -5.01 6.13 -4.52
C TYR A 138 -3.74 6.72 -3.91
N GLY A 139 -2.61 6.51 -4.61
CA GLY A 139 -1.30 6.99 -4.18
C GLY A 139 -0.65 6.13 -3.10
N THR A 140 0.33 6.69 -2.40
CA THR A 140 1.13 5.96 -1.41
C THR A 140 1.38 6.83 -0.19
N PHE A 141 1.13 6.27 0.98
CA PHE A 141 1.48 6.88 2.26
C PHE A 141 2.62 6.12 2.93
N THR A 142 3.49 6.86 3.60
CA THR A 142 4.60 6.35 4.40
C THR A 142 4.56 6.95 5.80
N PRO A 143 5.20 6.31 6.80
CA PRO A 143 5.43 6.96 8.09
C PRO A 143 6.17 8.28 7.91
N LEU A 144 5.80 9.28 8.70
CA LEU A 144 6.32 10.64 8.71
C LEU A 144 5.88 11.53 7.53
N ASP A 145 5.03 11.05 6.62
CA ASP A 145 4.38 11.91 5.64
C ASP A 145 3.61 13.05 6.35
N GLU A 146 3.73 14.25 5.82
CA GLU A 146 2.87 15.38 6.17
C GLU A 146 1.62 15.32 5.32
N VAL A 147 0.46 15.37 5.96
CA VAL A 147 -0.83 15.22 5.30
C VAL A 147 -1.79 16.32 5.77
N SER A 148 -2.74 16.65 4.94
CA SER A 148 -3.83 17.58 5.24
C SER A 148 -5.09 16.81 5.64
N ILE A 149 -5.77 17.29 6.67
CA ILE A 149 -7.06 16.73 7.12
C ILE A 149 -8.19 17.41 6.33
N GLY A 150 -8.94 16.60 5.57
CA GLY A 150 -9.97 17.11 4.67
C GLY A 150 -9.40 17.90 3.50
N MET A 151 -10.13 17.97 2.41
CA MET A 151 -9.69 18.71 1.20
C MET A 151 -9.55 20.22 1.43
N ASN A 152 -10.21 20.76 2.47
CA ASN A 152 -10.29 22.22 2.72
C ASN A 152 -9.96 22.63 4.15
N SER A 153 -9.55 21.74 5.04
CA SER A 153 -9.42 22.09 6.48
C SER A 153 -8.16 22.86 6.84
N GLY A 154 -7.16 22.84 5.99
CA GLY A 154 -5.87 23.49 6.25
C GLY A 154 -5.08 22.93 7.44
N GLN A 155 -5.61 21.97 8.19
CA GLN A 155 -4.89 21.33 9.28
C GLN A 155 -3.89 20.32 8.70
N LYS A 156 -2.60 20.65 8.83
CA LYS A 156 -1.51 19.75 8.47
C LYS A 156 -1.06 18.98 9.70
N VAL A 157 -0.91 17.67 9.53
CA VAL A 157 -0.46 16.76 10.58
C VAL A 157 0.51 15.75 10.01
N LYS A 158 1.30 15.11 10.88
CA LYS A 158 2.27 14.12 10.44
C LYS A 158 1.83 12.72 10.86
N ILE A 159 1.83 11.79 9.92
CA ILE A 159 1.61 10.37 10.22
C ILE A 159 2.75 9.89 11.11
N ARG A 160 2.46 9.48 12.33
CA ARG A 160 3.48 9.01 13.27
C ARG A 160 4.00 7.63 12.89
N CYS A 161 3.08 6.72 12.61
CA CYS A 161 3.36 5.38 12.08
C CYS A 161 2.11 4.82 11.39
N LEU A 162 2.32 3.78 10.62
CA LEU A 162 1.27 2.93 10.08
C LEU A 162 1.05 1.76 11.04
N ASP A 163 -0.19 1.30 11.19
CA ASP A 163 -0.58 0.21 12.09
C ASP A 163 -1.56 -0.74 11.41
N ASN A 164 -1.77 -1.88 12.03
CA ASN A 164 -2.79 -2.84 11.64
C ASN A 164 -4.19 -2.26 11.90
N PRO A 165 -5.06 -2.12 10.88
CA PRO A 165 -6.42 -1.60 11.06
C PRO A 165 -7.25 -2.45 12.02
N HIS A 166 -7.04 -3.77 12.07
CA HIS A 166 -7.79 -4.70 12.93
C HIS A 166 -7.16 -4.95 14.30
N SER A 167 -6.04 -4.29 14.61
CA SER A 167 -5.44 -4.42 15.93
C SER A 167 -6.25 -3.65 16.97
N SER A 168 -6.74 -4.38 17.97
CA SER A 168 -7.36 -3.78 19.16
C SER A 168 -6.35 -3.32 20.20
N VAL A 169 -5.04 -3.55 19.96
CA VAL A 169 -3.99 -3.17 20.91
C VAL A 169 -3.91 -1.64 20.95
N PRO A 170 -4.15 -1.03 22.11
CA PRO A 170 -4.04 0.42 22.21
C PRO A 170 -2.60 0.85 21.92
N VAL A 171 -2.45 1.75 20.97
CA VAL A 171 -1.15 2.38 20.67
C VAL A 171 -0.64 3.04 21.94
N SER A 172 0.53 2.64 22.41
CA SER A 172 1.22 3.23 23.55
C SER A 172 2.52 3.87 23.10
N ASP A 173 3.02 4.85 23.86
CA ASP A 173 4.35 5.44 23.63
C ASP A 173 5.43 4.37 23.49
N THR A 174 5.34 3.30 24.29
CA THR A 174 6.25 2.16 24.24
C THR A 174 6.09 1.32 22.97
N THR A 175 4.89 1.21 22.43
CA THR A 175 4.64 0.50 21.17
C THR A 175 5.22 1.31 20.01
N ILE A 176 5.04 2.64 20.00
CA ILE A 176 5.60 3.53 18.99
C ILE A 176 7.13 3.58 19.09
N GLN A 177 7.69 3.66 20.31
CA GLN A 177 9.15 3.67 20.51
C GLN A 177 9.80 2.30 20.26
N ARG A 178 9.12 1.20 20.60
CA ARG A 178 9.53 -0.17 20.27
C ARG A 178 9.22 -0.55 18.83
N GLY A 179 8.36 0.16 18.18
CA GLY A 179 7.99 -0.05 16.78
C GLY A 179 9.11 0.26 15.79
N THR A 180 10.24 0.80 16.26
CA THR A 180 11.51 0.69 15.57
C THR A 180 12.03 -0.76 15.57
N ASN A 181 11.42 -1.68 16.29
CA ASN A 181 11.75 -3.09 16.35
C ASN A 181 10.84 -3.93 15.44
N LYS A 182 11.42 -4.44 14.37
CA LYS A 182 11.07 -5.60 13.53
C LYS A 182 9.62 -5.90 13.14
N LEU A 183 8.60 -5.57 13.93
CA LEU A 183 7.19 -5.80 13.58
C LEU A 183 6.60 -4.70 12.68
N LEU A 184 7.19 -3.51 12.68
CA LEU A 184 6.76 -2.37 11.85
C LEU A 184 7.46 -2.28 10.50
N ILE A 185 8.46 -3.12 10.22
CA ILE A 185 9.18 -3.13 8.94
C ILE A 185 8.24 -3.50 7.78
N ASP A 186 7.17 -4.23 8.04
CA ASP A 186 6.18 -4.59 7.02
C ASP A 186 5.19 -3.46 6.68
N TRP A 187 5.13 -2.40 7.49
CA TRP A 187 4.27 -1.23 7.32
C TRP A 187 5.07 0.01 6.95
N SER A 188 6.06 -0.15 6.10
CA SER A 188 6.86 0.97 5.59
C SER A 188 6.09 1.86 4.61
N TRP A 189 5.03 1.33 4.00
CA TRP A 189 4.11 2.07 3.12
C TRP A 189 2.77 1.36 2.99
N VAL A 190 1.74 2.11 2.60
CA VAL A 190 0.44 1.64 2.14
C VAL A 190 0.10 2.30 0.82
N GLU A 191 -0.54 1.58 -0.07
CA GLU A 191 -0.82 2.00 -1.45
C GLU A 191 -2.31 1.95 -1.76
N GLY A 192 -2.71 2.61 -2.85
CA GLY A 192 -4.10 2.62 -3.33
C GLY A 192 -4.72 1.22 -3.39
N GLY A 193 -5.95 1.10 -2.89
CA GLY A 193 -6.69 -0.14 -2.72
C GLY A 193 -6.39 -0.89 -1.42
N GLU A 194 -5.53 -0.38 -0.53
CA GLU A 194 -5.22 -1.04 0.73
C GLU A 194 -5.99 -0.43 1.90
N GLU A 195 -6.51 -1.29 2.77
CA GLU A 195 -6.95 -0.91 4.10
C GLU A 195 -5.73 -0.62 4.98
N ALA A 196 -5.81 0.46 5.76
CA ALA A 196 -4.70 0.90 6.60
C ALA A 196 -5.17 1.57 7.88
N ALA A 197 -4.26 1.67 8.85
CA ALA A 197 -4.45 2.50 10.03
C ALA A 197 -3.29 3.50 10.13
N PHE A 198 -3.62 4.77 10.29
CA PHE A 198 -2.68 5.86 10.54
C PHE A 198 -2.70 6.23 12.01
N ILE A 199 -1.53 6.37 12.60
CA ILE A 199 -1.38 6.83 13.97
C ILE A 199 -0.89 8.28 13.95
N PHE A 200 -1.67 9.16 14.56
CA PHE A 200 -1.31 10.55 14.80
C PHE A 200 -1.07 10.79 16.29
N GLN A 201 -0.16 11.70 16.59
CA GLN A 201 0.15 12.12 17.95
C GLN A 201 -0.03 13.64 18.05
N GLU A 202 -1.24 14.06 18.41
CA GLU A 202 -1.65 15.45 18.39
C GLU A 202 -2.38 15.84 19.69
N LYS A 203 -2.43 17.14 19.99
CA LYS A 203 -3.25 17.65 21.11
C LYS A 203 -4.73 17.52 20.78
N SER A 204 -5.08 17.81 19.53
CA SER A 204 -6.43 17.66 18.99
C SER A 204 -6.33 17.32 17.51
N LEU A 205 -7.24 16.50 17.05
CA LEU A 205 -7.39 16.15 15.64
C LEU A 205 -8.88 16.27 15.31
N ASN A 206 -9.22 17.18 14.40
CA ASN A 206 -10.60 17.34 13.95
C ASN A 206 -10.84 16.44 12.75
N LEU A 207 -11.08 15.18 13.03
CA LEU A 207 -11.25 14.13 12.03
C LEU A 207 -12.41 13.23 12.44
N LYS A 208 -13.26 12.87 11.50
CA LYS A 208 -14.43 12.00 11.70
C LYS A 208 -14.56 11.00 10.53
N PRO A 209 -15.32 9.91 10.73
CA PRO A 209 -15.67 9.01 9.64
C PRO A 209 -16.28 9.77 8.46
N GLY A 210 -15.86 9.41 7.26
CA GLY A 210 -16.22 10.06 6.00
C GLY A 210 -15.29 11.22 5.58
N ASP A 211 -14.40 11.68 6.45
CA ASP A 211 -13.40 12.67 6.06
C ASP A 211 -12.31 12.05 5.18
N LEU A 212 -11.55 12.92 4.50
CA LEU A 212 -10.41 12.53 3.70
C LEU A 212 -9.11 13.00 4.35
N ILE A 213 -8.06 12.22 4.17
CA ILE A 213 -6.68 12.61 4.45
C ILE A 213 -5.95 12.66 3.12
N VAL A 214 -5.34 13.81 2.82
CA VAL A 214 -4.68 14.04 1.52
C VAL A 214 -3.20 14.34 1.71
N LYS A 215 -2.39 13.85 0.78
CA LYS A 215 -0.98 14.14 0.64
C LYS A 215 -0.77 14.90 -0.66
N ASP A 216 -0.23 16.12 -0.58
CA ASP A 216 0.07 17.01 -1.70
C ASP A 216 1.52 16.85 -2.16
#